data_0bac4cb51b1602509c2f174060c5a7c6
#
_entry.id   0bac4cb51b1602509c2f174060c5a7c6
#
_cell.length_a   1.000
_cell.length_b   1.000
_cell.length_c   1.000
_cell.angle_alpha   90.00
_cell.angle_beta   90.00
_cell.angle_gamma   90.00
#
_symmetry.space_group_name_H-M   'P 1'
#
loop_
_entity.id
_entity.type
_entity.pdbx_description
1 polymer ?
#
loop_
_entity_poly.entity_id
_entity_poly.type
_entity_poly.pdbx_seq_one_letter_code
_entity_poly.pdbx_strand_id
1 'polypeptide(L)'
;MNWFEAAFLGLIQGLTEFLPISSSAHLFVVGKFLPSGADPGAAFTAVSQLGTETAVLVYFWRDIVRIIKAWWGSLRGRVPGTDPDVRMGWLVILGSLPIVILGVLFQSHIESTLRNLWLVATTLIVFGLILAVADTVARQNRELKDLSYKHGIIYGFAQALALIPGVSRSGGTITAGLLMGYTRESAARYSFLLAIPAVFGSGFYELYKIMSGHESADGSFGIGETALATVIAFVVGYFIIGWFLKFISTKSFRPFVWYRIGLGLLLYVLLGTGVITP
;
A
#
# COMPACT_ATOMS: atom_id res chain seq x y z
N MET A 1 -14.17 -15.50 -13.27
CA MET A 1 -14.66 -14.61 -12.19
C MET A 1 -15.72 -13.67 -12.76
N ASN A 2 -16.64 -13.16 -11.93
CA ASN A 2 -17.78 -12.36 -12.40
C ASN A 2 -17.76 -10.92 -11.88
N TRP A 3 -18.65 -10.08 -12.43
CA TRP A 3 -18.75 -8.65 -12.07
C TRP A 3 -19.03 -8.39 -10.58
N PHE A 4 -19.77 -9.28 -9.92
CA PHE A 4 -20.05 -9.17 -8.50
C PHE A 4 -18.77 -9.40 -7.65
N GLU A 5 -18.01 -10.44 -7.98
CA GLU A 5 -16.73 -10.73 -7.31
C GLU A 5 -15.75 -9.58 -7.49
N ALA A 6 -15.64 -9.04 -8.71
CA ALA A 6 -14.79 -7.87 -9.00
C ALA A 6 -15.21 -6.64 -8.18
N ALA A 7 -16.52 -6.34 -8.14
CA ALA A 7 -17.04 -5.24 -7.35
C ALA A 7 -16.76 -5.42 -5.85
N PHE A 8 -16.93 -6.62 -5.32
CA PHE A 8 -16.66 -6.94 -3.92
C PHE A 8 -15.16 -6.82 -3.60
N LEU A 9 -14.30 -7.34 -4.45
CA LEU A 9 -12.84 -7.18 -4.28
C LEU A 9 -12.40 -5.72 -4.41
N GLY A 10 -13.00 -4.94 -5.30
CA GLY A 10 -12.78 -3.49 -5.39
C GLY A 10 -13.16 -2.76 -4.10
N LEU A 11 -14.28 -3.15 -3.47
CA LEU A 11 -14.68 -2.66 -2.16
C LEU A 11 -13.62 -3.00 -1.08
N ILE A 12 -13.20 -4.27 -1.02
CA ILE A 12 -12.16 -4.72 -0.09
C ILE A 12 -10.85 -3.95 -0.32
N GLN A 13 -10.43 -3.77 -1.58
CA GLN A 13 -9.25 -2.99 -1.93
C GLN A 13 -9.35 -1.56 -1.38
N GLY A 14 -10.43 -0.85 -1.65
CA GLY A 14 -10.64 0.52 -1.19
C GLY A 14 -10.68 0.65 0.35
N LEU A 15 -11.28 -0.32 1.03
CA LEU A 15 -11.36 -0.35 2.50
C LEU A 15 -10.01 -0.61 3.16
N THR A 16 -9.13 -1.39 2.54
CA THR A 16 -7.95 -1.95 3.22
C THR A 16 -6.62 -1.34 2.80
N GLU A 17 -6.54 -0.64 1.66
CA GLU A 17 -5.28 -0.15 1.10
C GLU A 17 -4.54 0.83 2.01
N PHE A 18 -5.27 1.77 2.61
CA PHE A 18 -4.69 2.83 3.44
C PHE A 18 -4.50 2.41 4.90
N LEU A 19 -5.28 1.43 5.32
CA LEU A 19 -5.18 0.89 6.66
C LEU A 19 -3.94 0.01 6.80
N PRO A 20 -3.27 0.00 7.97
CA PRO A 20 -2.07 -0.80 8.15
C PRO A 20 -2.39 -2.29 8.37
N ILE A 21 -3.24 -2.90 7.49
CA ILE A 21 -3.77 -4.26 7.62
C ILE A 21 -3.51 -5.17 6.41
N SER A 22 -2.85 -4.65 5.35
CA SER A 22 -2.49 -5.37 4.12
C SER A 22 -3.66 -5.69 3.19
N SER A 23 -3.91 -4.80 2.21
CA SER A 23 -4.92 -5.02 1.15
C SER A 23 -4.66 -6.29 0.35
N SER A 24 -3.41 -6.54 -0.04
CA SER A 24 -3.03 -7.75 -0.78
C SER A 24 -3.36 -9.04 -0.04
N ALA A 25 -3.14 -9.09 1.29
CA ALA A 25 -3.54 -10.23 2.11
C ALA A 25 -5.06 -10.44 2.08
N HIS A 26 -5.83 -9.34 2.18
CA HIS A 26 -7.29 -9.42 2.14
C HIS A 26 -7.82 -9.89 0.79
N LEU A 27 -7.30 -9.35 -0.31
CA LEU A 27 -7.70 -9.77 -1.66
C LEU A 27 -7.40 -11.26 -1.86
N PHE A 28 -6.21 -11.71 -1.44
CA PHE A 28 -5.82 -13.11 -1.56
C PHE A 28 -6.72 -14.03 -0.73
N VAL A 29 -6.92 -13.71 0.56
CA VAL A 29 -7.78 -14.50 1.46
C VAL A 29 -9.23 -14.50 1.00
N VAL A 30 -9.78 -13.32 0.73
CA VAL A 30 -11.19 -13.18 0.31
C VAL A 30 -11.43 -13.92 -1.01
N GLY A 31 -10.49 -13.84 -1.97
CA GLY A 31 -10.58 -14.56 -3.24
C GLY A 31 -10.80 -16.06 -3.05
N LYS A 32 -10.14 -16.69 -2.06
CA LYS A 32 -10.32 -18.12 -1.74
C LYS A 32 -11.73 -18.48 -1.28
N PHE A 33 -12.49 -17.53 -0.73
CA PHE A 33 -13.87 -17.75 -0.25
C PHE A 33 -14.95 -17.29 -1.24
N LEU A 34 -14.56 -16.65 -2.35
CA LEU A 34 -15.51 -16.32 -3.41
C LEU A 34 -15.92 -17.57 -4.19
N PRO A 35 -17.08 -17.55 -4.90
CA PRO A 35 -17.54 -18.69 -5.68
C PRO A 35 -16.51 -19.20 -6.71
N SER A 36 -15.65 -18.33 -7.23
CA SER A 36 -14.54 -18.73 -8.10
C SER A 36 -13.43 -19.49 -7.38
N GLY A 37 -13.30 -19.33 -6.05
CA GLY A 37 -12.28 -20.01 -5.22
C GLY A 37 -10.82 -19.69 -5.59
N ALA A 38 -10.59 -18.62 -6.35
CA ALA A 38 -9.31 -18.32 -6.94
C ALA A 38 -8.69 -17.02 -6.38
N ASP A 39 -7.35 -16.99 -6.35
CA ASP A 39 -6.60 -15.76 -6.13
C ASP A 39 -6.88 -14.78 -7.31
N PRO A 40 -7.24 -13.51 -7.04
CA PRO A 40 -7.47 -12.54 -8.10
C PRO A 40 -6.22 -12.24 -8.94
N GLY A 41 -5.04 -12.61 -8.46
CA GLY A 41 -3.76 -12.43 -9.16
C GLY A 41 -3.07 -11.09 -8.87
N ALA A 42 -1.79 -11.03 -9.25
CA ALA A 42 -0.97 -9.84 -9.04
C ALA A 42 -1.45 -8.68 -9.94
N ALA A 43 -1.80 -8.98 -11.19
CA ALA A 43 -2.24 -7.99 -12.16
C ALA A 43 -3.54 -7.29 -11.74
N PHE A 44 -4.58 -8.04 -11.35
CA PHE A 44 -5.82 -7.46 -10.83
C PHE A 44 -5.55 -6.59 -9.59
N THR A 45 -4.72 -7.08 -8.67
CA THR A 45 -4.34 -6.34 -7.45
C THR A 45 -3.65 -5.02 -7.81
N ALA A 46 -2.65 -5.03 -8.69
CA ALA A 46 -1.90 -3.85 -9.08
C ALA A 46 -2.75 -2.83 -9.86
N VAL A 47 -3.62 -3.30 -10.76
CA VAL A 47 -4.51 -2.39 -11.51
C VAL A 47 -5.58 -1.80 -10.61
N SER A 48 -6.18 -2.58 -9.70
CA SER A 48 -7.16 -2.04 -8.73
C SER A 48 -6.55 -1.01 -7.77
N GLN A 49 -5.25 -1.12 -7.47
CA GLN A 49 -4.50 -0.11 -6.70
C GLN A 49 -4.39 1.24 -7.43
N LEU A 50 -4.46 1.29 -8.78
CA LEU A 50 -4.55 2.56 -9.52
C LEU A 50 -5.76 3.40 -9.07
N GLY A 51 -6.87 2.72 -8.73
CA GLY A 51 -8.06 3.39 -8.17
C GLY A 51 -7.76 4.04 -6.82
N THR A 52 -7.24 3.30 -5.87
CA THR A 52 -6.89 3.83 -4.55
C THR A 52 -5.80 4.90 -4.62
N GLU A 53 -4.81 4.75 -5.50
CA GLU A 53 -3.77 5.77 -5.66
C GLU A 53 -4.29 7.04 -6.34
N THR A 54 -5.25 6.91 -7.27
CA THR A 54 -5.98 8.06 -7.80
C THR A 54 -6.76 8.78 -6.70
N ALA A 55 -7.30 8.07 -5.72
CA ALA A 55 -7.90 8.70 -4.54
C ALA A 55 -6.90 9.52 -3.73
N VAL A 56 -5.65 9.06 -3.60
CA VAL A 56 -4.55 9.85 -2.98
C VAL A 56 -4.29 11.11 -3.79
N LEU A 57 -4.17 11.01 -5.13
CA LEU A 57 -3.96 12.19 -5.99
C LEU A 57 -5.08 13.22 -5.82
N VAL A 58 -6.33 12.78 -5.79
CA VAL A 58 -7.48 13.68 -5.63
C VAL A 58 -7.54 14.25 -4.22
N TYR A 59 -7.29 13.45 -3.18
CA TYR A 59 -7.35 13.91 -1.79
C TYR A 59 -6.25 14.93 -1.47
N PHE A 60 -5.02 14.67 -1.92
CA PHE A 60 -3.85 15.51 -1.68
C PHE A 60 -3.49 16.41 -2.87
N TRP A 61 -4.40 16.65 -3.81
CA TRP A 61 -4.09 17.32 -5.07
C TRP A 61 -3.40 18.69 -4.89
N ARG A 62 -3.82 19.47 -3.87
CA ARG A 62 -3.22 20.79 -3.57
C ARG A 62 -1.77 20.66 -3.11
N ASP A 63 -1.50 19.70 -2.22
CA ASP A 63 -0.14 19.43 -1.74
C ASP A 63 0.74 18.92 -2.89
N ILE A 64 0.24 17.99 -3.69
CA ILE A 64 0.96 17.39 -4.81
C ILE A 64 1.31 18.46 -5.86
N VAL A 65 0.35 19.29 -6.25
CA VAL A 65 0.59 20.37 -7.22
C VAL A 65 1.60 21.40 -6.68
N ARG A 66 1.55 21.74 -5.39
CA ARG A 66 2.52 22.63 -4.74
C ARG A 66 3.92 22.03 -4.76
N ILE A 67 4.05 20.75 -4.37
CA ILE A 67 5.32 20.01 -4.37
C ILE A 67 5.90 19.94 -5.79
N ILE A 68 5.10 19.55 -6.77
CA ILE A 68 5.56 19.45 -8.18
C ILE A 68 6.00 20.83 -8.71
N LYS A 69 5.25 21.89 -8.46
CA LYS A 69 5.61 23.25 -8.89
C LYS A 69 6.90 23.73 -8.24
N ALA A 70 7.07 23.50 -6.94
CA ALA A 70 8.28 23.89 -6.21
C ALA A 70 9.49 23.09 -6.73
N TRP A 71 9.36 21.77 -6.83
CA TRP A 71 10.41 20.88 -7.34
C TRP A 71 10.84 21.24 -8.76
N TRP A 72 9.87 21.42 -9.67
CA TRP A 72 10.14 21.85 -11.06
C TRP A 72 10.74 23.26 -11.14
N GLY A 73 10.27 24.17 -10.29
CA GLY A 73 10.82 25.52 -10.15
C GLY A 73 12.28 25.52 -9.69
N SER A 74 12.63 24.60 -8.79
CA SER A 74 14.01 24.42 -8.31
C SER A 74 14.95 23.94 -9.41
N LEU A 75 14.52 23.00 -10.25
CA LEU A 75 15.31 22.55 -11.41
C LEU A 75 15.60 23.67 -12.41
N ARG A 76 14.78 24.73 -12.41
CA ARG A 76 14.96 25.93 -13.25
C ARG A 76 15.61 27.11 -12.51
N GLY A 77 16.12 26.89 -11.29
CA GLY A 77 16.76 27.93 -10.47
C GLY A 77 15.78 29.01 -9.93
N ARG A 78 14.46 28.78 -9.99
CA ARG A 78 13.43 29.76 -9.56
C ARG A 78 13.01 29.58 -8.10
N VAL A 79 13.22 28.41 -7.51
CA VAL A 79 12.90 28.07 -6.12
C VAL A 79 14.16 27.56 -5.46
N PRO A 80 14.51 28.04 -4.25
CA PRO A 80 15.69 27.56 -3.53
C PRO A 80 15.61 26.07 -3.25
N GLY A 81 16.73 25.34 -3.38
CA GLY A 81 16.80 23.91 -3.06
C GLY A 81 16.53 23.58 -1.58
N THR A 82 16.58 24.59 -0.71
CA THR A 82 16.25 24.48 0.74
C THR A 82 14.74 24.53 1.01
N ASP A 83 13.92 24.84 0.00
CA ASP A 83 12.47 24.88 0.16
C ASP A 83 11.92 23.51 0.59
N PRO A 84 11.02 23.45 1.60
CA PRO A 84 10.47 22.20 2.11
C PRO A 84 9.71 21.37 1.06
N ASP A 85 9.01 22.00 0.12
CA ASP A 85 8.28 21.31 -0.93
C ASP A 85 9.24 20.75 -2.01
N VAL A 86 10.34 21.44 -2.30
CA VAL A 86 11.42 20.92 -3.17
C VAL A 86 12.03 19.67 -2.53
N ARG A 87 12.34 19.73 -1.24
CA ARG A 87 12.84 18.58 -0.49
C ARG A 87 11.84 17.43 -0.49
N MET A 88 10.55 17.71 -0.30
CA MET A 88 9.49 16.70 -0.34
C MET A 88 9.43 15.99 -1.70
N GLY A 89 9.52 16.73 -2.80
CA GLY A 89 9.56 16.14 -4.14
C GLY A 89 10.72 15.15 -4.30
N TRP A 90 11.93 15.55 -3.89
CA TRP A 90 13.08 14.64 -3.91
C TRP A 90 12.92 13.44 -2.98
N LEU A 91 12.33 13.62 -1.80
CA LEU A 91 12.11 12.53 -0.85
C LEU A 91 11.12 11.49 -1.36
N VAL A 92 10.07 11.91 -2.10
CA VAL A 92 9.14 10.99 -2.77
C VAL A 92 9.87 10.21 -3.87
N ILE A 93 10.67 10.88 -4.70
CA ILE A 93 11.41 10.23 -5.78
C ILE A 93 12.43 9.23 -5.21
N LEU A 94 13.33 9.69 -4.34
CA LEU A 94 14.39 8.87 -3.77
C LEU A 94 13.86 7.73 -2.90
N GLY A 95 12.81 8.00 -2.12
CA GLY A 95 12.15 6.98 -1.29
C GLY A 95 11.38 5.92 -2.10
N SER A 96 11.03 6.21 -3.37
CA SER A 96 10.42 5.20 -4.25
C SER A 96 11.45 4.28 -4.91
N LEU A 97 12.72 4.67 -5.00
CA LEU A 97 13.73 3.86 -5.69
C LEU A 97 13.91 2.45 -5.10
N PRO A 98 13.99 2.25 -3.77
CA PRO A 98 14.20 0.91 -3.23
C PRO A 98 13.13 -0.10 -3.65
N ILE A 99 11.85 0.26 -3.57
CA ILE A 99 10.75 -0.65 -3.94
C ILE A 99 10.73 -0.91 -5.44
N VAL A 100 11.01 0.09 -6.27
CA VAL A 100 11.05 -0.06 -7.73
C VAL A 100 12.21 -0.98 -8.13
N ILE A 101 13.41 -0.73 -7.62
CA ILE A 101 14.60 -1.54 -7.93
C ILE A 101 14.39 -2.99 -7.48
N LEU A 102 14.00 -3.20 -6.23
CA LEU A 102 13.78 -4.55 -5.69
C LEU A 102 12.57 -5.24 -6.32
N GLY A 103 11.51 -4.50 -6.64
CA GLY A 103 10.35 -5.04 -7.36
C GLY A 103 10.70 -5.58 -8.73
N VAL A 104 11.50 -4.86 -9.51
CA VAL A 104 11.96 -5.31 -10.83
C VAL A 104 12.95 -6.47 -10.72
N LEU A 105 13.92 -6.39 -9.80
CA LEU A 105 14.94 -7.43 -9.63
C LEU A 105 14.37 -8.78 -9.15
N PHE A 106 13.33 -8.74 -8.31
CA PHE A 106 12.76 -9.94 -7.68
C PHE A 106 11.34 -10.25 -8.15
N GLN A 107 10.89 -9.69 -9.28
CA GLN A 107 9.53 -9.82 -9.77
C GLN A 107 9.04 -11.27 -9.79
N SER A 108 9.77 -12.18 -10.39
CA SER A 108 9.39 -13.60 -10.49
C SER A 108 9.22 -14.27 -9.13
N HIS A 109 10.06 -13.95 -8.15
CA HIS A 109 9.95 -14.49 -6.79
C HIS A 109 8.74 -13.91 -6.03
N ILE A 110 8.42 -12.63 -6.26
CA ILE A 110 7.29 -11.94 -5.65
C ILE A 110 5.97 -12.52 -6.18
N GLU A 111 5.89 -12.74 -7.48
CA GLU A 111 4.68 -13.24 -8.14
C GLU A 111 4.42 -14.74 -7.91
N SER A 112 5.45 -15.52 -7.58
CA SER A 112 5.35 -16.96 -7.37
C SER A 112 5.61 -17.38 -5.94
N THR A 113 6.88 -17.37 -5.50
CA THR A 113 7.35 -18.00 -4.25
C THR A 113 6.78 -17.31 -3.00
N LEU A 114 6.60 -15.97 -3.04
CA LEU A 114 6.11 -15.22 -1.89
C LEU A 114 4.58 -15.25 -1.77
N ARG A 115 3.84 -15.69 -2.77
CA ARG A 115 2.37 -15.85 -2.70
C ARG A 115 1.98 -17.13 -1.97
N ASN A 116 2.16 -17.12 -0.66
CA ASN A 116 1.89 -18.25 0.22
C ASN A 116 1.18 -17.77 1.48
N LEU A 117 0.03 -18.39 1.82
CA LEU A 117 -0.80 -17.96 2.94
C LEU A 117 -0.13 -18.18 4.31
N TRP A 118 0.81 -19.15 4.46
CA TRP A 118 1.60 -19.28 5.68
C TRP A 118 2.50 -18.05 5.89
N LEU A 119 3.12 -17.57 4.80
CA LEU A 119 3.92 -16.34 4.83
C LEU A 119 3.04 -15.13 5.16
N VAL A 120 1.87 -15.01 4.53
CA VAL A 120 0.90 -13.94 4.80
C VAL A 120 0.48 -13.93 6.26
N ALA A 121 0.12 -15.10 6.83
CA ALA A 121 -0.26 -15.22 8.24
C ALA A 121 0.88 -14.77 9.17
N THR A 122 2.11 -15.23 8.89
CA THR A 122 3.31 -14.85 9.67
C THR A 122 3.55 -13.35 9.61
N THR A 123 3.55 -12.76 8.43
CA THR A 123 3.85 -11.33 8.24
C THR A 123 2.75 -10.44 8.82
N LEU A 124 1.48 -10.83 8.75
CA LEU A 124 0.40 -10.13 9.44
C LEU A 124 0.66 -10.02 10.94
N ILE A 125 1.03 -11.13 11.59
CA ILE A 125 1.30 -11.16 13.04
C ILE A 125 2.57 -10.37 13.36
N VAL A 126 3.68 -10.69 12.71
CA VAL A 126 5.00 -10.08 13.00
C VAL A 126 4.95 -8.56 12.83
N PHE A 127 4.48 -8.09 11.66
CA PHE A 127 4.38 -6.64 11.43
C PHE A 127 3.25 -5.97 12.21
N GLY A 128 2.22 -6.73 12.63
CA GLY A 128 1.25 -6.27 13.62
C GLY A 128 1.91 -5.98 14.97
N LEU A 129 2.75 -6.89 15.47
CA LEU A 129 3.49 -6.71 16.71
C LEU A 129 4.52 -5.56 16.61
N ILE A 130 5.24 -5.47 15.49
CA ILE A 130 6.20 -4.37 15.28
C ILE A 130 5.47 -3.01 15.27
N LEU A 131 4.30 -2.91 14.62
CA LEU A 131 3.47 -1.71 14.66
C LEU A 131 2.99 -1.38 16.09
N ALA A 132 2.61 -2.40 16.88
CA ALA A 132 2.21 -2.21 18.27
C ALA A 132 3.33 -1.60 19.11
N VAL A 133 4.54 -2.15 18.98
CA VAL A 133 5.73 -1.63 19.65
C VAL A 133 6.01 -0.19 19.18
N ALA A 134 6.05 0.04 17.87
CA ALA A 134 6.30 1.36 17.32
C ALA A 134 5.31 2.42 17.81
N ASP A 135 4.01 2.11 17.82
CA ASP A 135 2.96 3.02 18.28
C ASP A 135 3.05 3.32 19.80
N THR A 136 3.63 2.40 20.57
CA THR A 136 3.79 2.57 22.02
C THR A 136 5.04 3.37 22.38
N VAL A 137 6.17 3.14 21.68
CA VAL A 137 7.46 3.78 22.00
C VAL A 137 7.69 5.08 21.25
N ALA A 138 6.88 5.41 20.26
CA ALA A 138 7.03 6.58 19.41
C ALA A 138 6.95 7.88 20.22
N ARG A 139 7.96 8.73 20.10
CA ARG A 139 7.99 10.05 20.76
C ARG A 139 6.98 11.03 20.17
N GLN A 140 6.59 10.86 18.92
CA GLN A 140 5.59 11.66 18.18
C GLN A 140 5.84 13.19 18.26
N ASN A 141 7.09 13.59 18.22
CA ASN A 141 7.54 14.99 18.36
C ASN A 141 8.06 15.57 17.03
N ARG A 142 7.95 14.81 15.92
CA ARG A 142 8.32 15.25 14.57
C ARG A 142 7.11 15.36 13.68
N GLU A 143 7.08 16.44 12.90
CA GLU A 143 6.09 16.70 11.87
C GLU A 143 6.64 16.44 10.47
N LEU A 144 5.79 16.51 9.46
CA LEU A 144 6.17 16.29 8.07
C LEU A 144 7.27 17.24 7.58
N LYS A 145 7.29 18.47 8.08
CA LYS A 145 8.34 19.47 7.79
C LYS A 145 9.74 19.07 8.27
N ASP A 146 9.82 18.17 9.26
CA ASP A 146 11.08 17.71 9.85
C ASP A 146 11.69 16.52 9.07
N LEU A 147 11.05 16.13 7.96
CA LEU A 147 11.48 14.99 7.16
C LEU A 147 12.84 15.27 6.51
N SER A 148 13.81 14.41 6.79
CA SER A 148 15.18 14.48 6.27
C SER A 148 15.42 13.45 5.16
N TYR A 149 16.47 13.63 4.36
CA TYR A 149 16.87 12.66 3.34
C TYR A 149 17.19 11.28 3.93
N LYS A 150 17.84 11.22 5.08
CA LYS A 150 18.09 9.97 5.82
C LYS A 150 16.77 9.25 6.14
N HIS A 151 15.78 9.99 6.65
CA HIS A 151 14.48 9.40 6.98
C HIS A 151 13.71 8.99 5.74
N GLY A 152 13.78 9.76 4.64
CA GLY A 152 13.17 9.39 3.36
C GLY A 152 13.72 8.07 2.80
N ILE A 153 15.03 7.83 2.91
CA ILE A 153 15.65 6.56 2.53
C ILE A 153 15.16 5.41 3.42
N ILE A 154 15.09 5.61 4.74
CA ILE A 154 14.55 4.60 5.66
C ILE A 154 13.11 4.26 5.31
N TYR A 155 12.27 5.25 5.06
CA TYR A 155 10.90 5.05 4.58
C TYR A 155 10.86 4.27 3.26
N GLY A 156 11.80 4.54 2.34
CA GLY A 156 11.90 3.85 1.06
C GLY A 156 12.18 2.34 1.23
N PHE A 157 13.12 1.98 2.11
CA PHE A 157 13.36 0.57 2.44
C PHE A 157 12.17 -0.06 3.19
N ALA A 158 11.54 0.67 4.10
CA ALA A 158 10.33 0.22 4.76
C ALA A 158 9.18 -0.01 3.76
N GLN A 159 9.07 0.85 2.73
CA GLN A 159 8.13 0.65 1.62
C GLN A 159 8.46 -0.62 0.83
N ALA A 160 9.73 -0.89 0.57
CA ALA A 160 10.16 -2.07 -0.16
C ALA A 160 9.82 -3.39 0.55
N LEU A 161 9.69 -3.41 1.88
CA LEU A 161 9.20 -4.58 2.62
C LEU A 161 7.77 -4.97 2.22
N ALA A 162 6.99 -4.06 1.63
CA ALA A 162 5.66 -4.35 1.12
C ALA A 162 5.64 -5.30 -0.08
N LEU A 163 6.78 -5.56 -0.72
CA LEU A 163 6.94 -6.62 -1.72
C LEU A 163 6.70 -8.01 -1.12
N ILE A 164 6.82 -8.15 0.20
CA ILE A 164 6.48 -9.37 0.92
C ILE A 164 4.98 -9.30 1.28
N PRO A 165 4.14 -10.23 0.76
CA PRO A 165 2.71 -10.25 1.04
C PRO A 165 2.40 -10.30 2.55
N GLY A 166 1.38 -9.56 2.98
CA GLY A 166 0.99 -9.49 4.40
C GLY A 166 1.68 -8.39 5.21
N VAL A 167 2.83 -7.86 4.75
CA VAL A 167 3.54 -6.76 5.45
C VAL A 167 2.67 -5.51 5.56
N SER A 168 1.94 -5.16 4.51
CA SER A 168 1.24 -3.88 4.33
C SER A 168 2.18 -2.71 4.06
N ARG A 169 2.05 -2.07 2.90
CA ARG A 169 2.85 -0.91 2.52
C ARG A 169 2.65 0.25 3.52
N SER A 170 1.40 0.63 3.76
CA SER A 170 1.05 1.63 4.78
C SER A 170 1.52 1.20 6.17
N GLY A 171 1.32 -0.09 6.53
CA GLY A 171 1.79 -0.62 7.81
C GLY A 171 3.29 -0.50 8.02
N GLY A 172 4.09 -0.90 7.03
CA GLY A 172 5.56 -0.82 7.09
C GLY A 172 6.08 0.60 7.16
N THR A 173 5.59 1.48 6.27
CA THR A 173 6.03 2.88 6.21
C THR A 173 5.59 3.68 7.43
N ILE A 174 4.34 3.53 7.88
CA ILE A 174 3.85 4.18 9.11
C ILE A 174 4.67 3.71 10.32
N THR A 175 4.94 2.41 10.44
CA THR A 175 5.77 1.86 11.50
C THR A 175 7.16 2.50 11.53
N ALA A 176 7.82 2.59 10.37
CA ALA A 176 9.13 3.26 10.27
C ALA A 176 9.05 4.73 10.69
N GLY A 177 8.00 5.44 10.27
CA GLY A 177 7.77 6.82 10.67
C GLY A 177 7.62 7.00 12.18
N LEU A 178 6.82 6.15 12.82
CA LEU A 178 6.64 6.14 14.27
C LEU A 178 7.96 5.90 15.01
N LEU A 179 8.73 4.89 14.58
CA LEU A 179 10.06 4.59 15.17
C LEU A 179 11.06 5.75 15.00
N MET A 180 10.94 6.53 13.93
CA MET A 180 11.73 7.74 13.73
C MET A 180 11.19 8.96 14.49
N GLY A 181 10.10 8.82 15.24
CA GLY A 181 9.54 9.84 16.12
C GLY A 181 8.51 10.78 15.44
N TYR A 182 8.01 10.45 14.25
CA TYR A 182 6.96 11.22 13.60
C TYR A 182 5.60 11.00 14.28
N THR A 183 4.75 12.05 14.24
CA THR A 183 3.34 11.91 14.61
C THR A 183 2.65 10.90 13.72
N ARG A 184 1.58 10.26 14.20
CA ARG A 184 0.80 9.29 13.42
C ARG A 184 0.32 9.88 12.11
N GLU A 185 -0.17 11.11 12.14
CA GLU A 185 -0.65 11.81 10.95
C GLU A 185 0.49 12.07 9.95
N SER A 186 1.63 12.59 10.40
CA SER A 186 2.78 12.87 9.53
C SER A 186 3.31 11.60 8.90
N ALA A 187 3.40 10.50 9.68
CA ALA A 187 3.83 9.20 9.17
C ALA A 187 2.89 8.67 8.08
N ALA A 188 1.57 8.77 8.29
CA ALA A 188 0.58 8.33 7.32
C ALA A 188 0.55 9.21 6.06
N ARG A 189 0.60 10.54 6.20
CA ARG A 189 0.61 11.47 5.06
C ARG A 189 1.80 11.22 4.15
N TYR A 190 3.00 11.08 4.73
CA TYR A 190 4.19 10.78 3.91
C TYR A 190 4.12 9.39 3.29
N SER A 191 3.61 8.39 4.01
CA SER A 191 3.37 7.04 3.48
C SER A 191 2.52 7.06 2.21
N PHE A 192 1.44 7.85 2.19
CA PHE A 192 0.54 7.94 1.04
C PHE A 192 1.19 8.69 -0.14
N LEU A 193 1.87 9.80 0.10
CA LEU A 193 2.59 10.51 -0.96
C LEU A 193 3.73 9.69 -1.56
N LEU A 194 4.46 8.95 -0.71
CA LEU A 194 5.58 8.09 -1.12
C LEU A 194 5.12 6.93 -2.01
N ALA A 195 3.89 6.49 -1.86
CA ALA A 195 3.32 5.39 -2.63
C ALA A 195 3.09 5.73 -4.11
N ILE A 196 2.80 6.99 -4.41
CA ILE A 196 2.36 7.44 -5.73
C ILE A 196 3.23 6.92 -6.89
N PRO A 197 4.57 7.15 -6.92
CA PRO A 197 5.37 6.72 -8.05
C PRO A 197 5.42 5.18 -8.21
N ALA A 198 5.52 4.46 -7.10
CA ALA A 198 5.65 3.00 -7.13
C ALA A 198 4.37 2.31 -7.59
N VAL A 199 3.20 2.74 -7.07
CA VAL A 199 1.90 2.14 -7.41
C VAL A 199 1.47 2.48 -8.83
N PHE A 200 1.63 3.73 -9.25
CA PHE A 200 1.36 4.05 -10.64
C PHE A 200 2.31 3.32 -11.59
N GLY A 201 3.59 3.19 -11.24
CA GLY A 201 4.56 2.44 -12.02
C GLY A 201 4.15 0.97 -12.18
N SER A 202 3.87 0.27 -11.08
CA SER A 202 3.45 -1.14 -11.12
C SER A 202 2.08 -1.33 -11.77
N GLY A 203 1.11 -0.49 -11.43
CA GLY A 203 -0.24 -0.58 -11.97
C GLY A 203 -0.31 -0.35 -13.49
N PHE A 204 0.42 0.65 -14.01
CA PHE A 204 0.49 0.87 -15.46
C PHE A 204 1.31 -0.21 -16.18
N TYR A 205 2.32 -0.77 -15.54
CA TYR A 205 3.08 -1.89 -16.10
C TYR A 205 2.19 -3.13 -16.26
N GLU A 206 1.42 -3.49 -15.23
CA GLU A 206 0.49 -4.62 -15.30
C GLU A 206 -0.66 -4.35 -16.29
N LEU A 207 -1.19 -3.14 -16.32
CA LEU A 207 -2.20 -2.75 -17.32
C LEU A 207 -1.67 -2.90 -18.75
N TYR A 208 -0.42 -2.50 -18.99
CA TYR A 208 0.23 -2.69 -20.29
C TYR A 208 0.38 -4.18 -20.64
N LYS A 209 0.78 -5.05 -19.70
CA LYS A 209 0.87 -6.50 -19.92
C LYS A 209 -0.48 -7.11 -20.32
N ILE A 210 -1.56 -6.74 -19.60
CA ILE A 210 -2.92 -7.19 -19.91
C ILE A 210 -3.33 -6.75 -21.33
N MET A 211 -3.13 -5.48 -21.67
CA MET A 211 -3.52 -4.93 -22.98
C MET A 211 -2.71 -5.48 -24.14
N SER A 212 -1.44 -5.85 -23.90
CA SER A 212 -0.56 -6.43 -24.92
C SER A 212 -0.70 -7.96 -25.07
N GLY A 213 -1.57 -8.60 -24.29
CA GLY A 213 -1.81 -10.05 -24.36
C GLY A 213 -0.65 -10.91 -23.86
N HIS A 214 0.29 -10.35 -23.10
CA HIS A 214 1.40 -11.07 -22.52
C HIS A 214 1.03 -11.85 -21.24
N GLU A 215 -0.13 -11.57 -20.66
CA GLU A 215 -0.71 -12.40 -19.60
C GLU A 215 -1.88 -13.20 -20.14
N SER A 216 -1.79 -14.53 -20.02
CA SER A 216 -2.91 -15.43 -20.29
C SER A 216 -3.99 -15.19 -19.24
N ALA A 217 -5.23 -15.00 -19.69
CA ALA A 217 -6.41 -14.79 -18.84
C ALA A 217 -6.86 -16.05 -18.08
N ASP A 218 -5.94 -16.95 -17.72
CA ASP A 218 -6.29 -18.16 -16.97
C ASP A 218 -6.72 -17.79 -15.54
N GLY A 219 -8.03 -17.69 -15.37
CA GLY A 219 -8.69 -17.45 -14.08
C GLY A 219 -8.76 -15.99 -13.64
N SER A 220 -8.23 -15.03 -14.39
CA SER A 220 -8.24 -13.61 -14.07
C SER A 220 -9.54 -12.92 -14.44
N PHE A 221 -9.75 -11.73 -13.88
CA PHE A 221 -10.85 -10.83 -14.26
C PHE A 221 -10.58 -10.24 -15.64
N GLY A 222 -11.63 -10.05 -16.43
CA GLY A 222 -11.56 -9.28 -17.67
C GLY A 222 -11.26 -7.80 -17.41
N ILE A 223 -10.91 -7.07 -18.47
CA ILE A 223 -10.62 -5.63 -18.40
C ILE A 223 -11.81 -4.85 -17.82
N GLY A 224 -13.03 -5.21 -18.17
CA GLY A 224 -14.25 -4.56 -17.69
C GLY A 224 -14.45 -4.74 -16.17
N GLU A 225 -14.32 -5.97 -15.68
CA GLU A 225 -14.43 -6.30 -14.27
C GLU A 225 -13.32 -5.62 -13.45
N THR A 226 -12.10 -5.61 -13.96
CA THR A 226 -10.98 -4.93 -13.32
C THR A 226 -11.20 -3.42 -13.28
N ALA A 227 -11.71 -2.82 -14.34
CA ALA A 227 -12.06 -1.40 -14.37
C ALA A 227 -13.15 -1.06 -13.33
N LEU A 228 -14.20 -1.90 -13.21
CA LEU A 228 -15.22 -1.73 -12.19
C LEU A 228 -14.62 -1.76 -10.78
N ALA A 229 -13.79 -2.77 -10.50
CA ALA A 229 -13.10 -2.88 -9.20
C ALA A 229 -12.25 -1.64 -8.91
N THR A 230 -11.51 -1.13 -9.91
CA THR A 230 -10.67 0.06 -9.80
C THR A 230 -11.50 1.31 -9.48
N VAL A 231 -12.64 1.51 -10.12
CA VAL A 231 -13.55 2.63 -9.84
C VAL A 231 -14.12 2.55 -8.42
N ILE A 232 -14.56 1.37 -8.00
CA ILE A 232 -15.06 1.15 -6.63
C ILE A 232 -13.94 1.41 -5.62
N ALA A 233 -12.74 0.88 -5.85
CA ALA A 233 -11.58 1.08 -5.00
C ALA A 233 -11.21 2.57 -4.88
N PHE A 234 -11.32 3.35 -5.97
CA PHE A 234 -11.16 4.80 -5.95
C PHE A 234 -12.18 5.49 -5.04
N VAL A 235 -13.47 5.23 -5.26
CA VAL A 235 -14.54 5.89 -4.50
C VAL A 235 -14.42 5.58 -3.01
N VAL A 236 -14.31 4.30 -2.67
CA VAL A 236 -14.19 3.85 -1.29
C VAL A 236 -12.91 4.37 -0.65
N GLY A 237 -11.78 4.25 -1.36
CA GLY A 237 -10.48 4.72 -0.91
C GLY A 237 -10.46 6.20 -0.56
N TYR A 238 -11.10 7.04 -1.37
CA TYR A 238 -11.21 8.49 -1.11
C TYR A 238 -11.83 8.80 0.27
N PHE A 239 -12.93 8.15 0.61
CA PHE A 239 -13.56 8.32 1.92
C PHE A 239 -12.74 7.72 3.06
N ILE A 240 -12.09 6.58 2.80
CA ILE A 240 -11.24 5.91 3.80
C ILE A 240 -10.02 6.75 4.15
N ILE A 241 -9.36 7.42 3.20
CA ILE A 241 -8.24 8.34 3.51
C ILE A 241 -8.67 9.39 4.55
N GLY A 242 -9.77 10.09 4.29
CA GLY A 242 -10.27 11.14 5.19
C GLY A 242 -10.63 10.61 6.57
N TRP A 243 -11.37 9.50 6.62
CA TRP A 243 -11.73 8.85 7.87
C TRP A 243 -10.49 8.38 8.64
N PHE A 244 -9.56 7.72 7.97
CA PHE A 244 -8.37 7.17 8.61
C PHE A 244 -7.46 8.26 9.19
N LEU A 245 -7.17 9.32 8.44
CA LEU A 245 -6.38 10.45 8.95
C LEU A 245 -7.03 11.10 10.17
N LYS A 246 -8.36 11.29 10.14
CA LYS A 246 -9.10 11.79 11.29
C LYS A 246 -9.06 10.82 12.47
N PHE A 247 -9.13 9.52 12.22
CA PHE A 247 -9.06 8.51 13.26
C PHE A 247 -7.71 8.53 13.98
N ILE A 248 -6.60 8.48 13.23
CA ILE A 248 -5.25 8.38 13.79
C ILE A 248 -4.74 9.70 14.42
N SER A 249 -5.39 10.83 14.13
CA SER A 249 -5.05 12.09 14.79
C SER A 249 -5.38 12.08 16.29
N THR A 250 -6.32 11.24 16.72
CA THR A 250 -6.77 11.14 18.12
C THR A 250 -6.68 9.75 18.72
N LYS A 251 -6.56 8.70 17.90
CA LYS A 251 -6.58 7.29 18.31
C LYS A 251 -5.27 6.59 17.96
N SER A 252 -5.00 5.49 18.68
CA SER A 252 -3.83 4.62 18.43
C SER A 252 -4.09 3.61 17.31
N PHE A 253 -3.02 2.96 16.84
CA PHE A 253 -3.12 1.86 15.87
C PHE A 253 -3.57 0.52 16.47
N ARG A 254 -3.83 0.44 17.79
CA ARG A 254 -4.22 -0.80 18.48
C ARG A 254 -5.34 -1.60 17.80
N PRO A 255 -6.45 -0.99 17.31
CA PRO A 255 -7.50 -1.78 16.64
C PRO A 255 -6.97 -2.52 15.40
N PHE A 256 -6.12 -1.89 14.61
CA PHE A 256 -5.52 -2.50 13.43
C PHE A 256 -4.49 -3.59 13.80
N VAL A 257 -3.76 -3.40 14.89
CA VAL A 257 -2.84 -4.42 15.44
C VAL A 257 -3.60 -5.69 15.83
N TRP A 258 -4.65 -5.55 16.63
CA TRP A 258 -5.45 -6.70 17.05
C TRP A 258 -6.13 -7.39 15.89
N TYR A 259 -6.62 -6.61 14.92
CA TYR A 259 -7.19 -7.15 13.70
C TYR A 259 -6.17 -8.00 12.92
N ARG A 260 -4.94 -7.49 12.69
CA ARG A 260 -3.88 -8.23 11.99
C ARG A 260 -3.52 -9.53 12.69
N ILE A 261 -3.32 -9.48 14.02
CA ILE A 261 -2.99 -10.66 14.80
C ILE A 261 -4.13 -11.68 14.74
N GLY A 262 -5.36 -11.23 14.92
CA GLY A 262 -6.54 -12.10 14.84
C GLY A 262 -6.69 -12.74 13.46
N LEU A 263 -6.54 -11.98 12.38
CA LEU A 263 -6.58 -12.50 11.01
C LEU A 263 -5.42 -13.49 10.75
N GLY A 264 -4.20 -13.18 11.18
CA GLY A 264 -3.06 -14.07 11.02
C GLY A 264 -3.23 -15.38 11.77
N LEU A 265 -3.74 -15.36 13.02
CA LEU A 265 -4.06 -16.56 13.79
C LEU A 265 -5.19 -17.36 13.14
N LEU A 266 -6.24 -16.70 12.66
CA LEU A 266 -7.32 -17.35 11.91
C LEU A 266 -6.79 -18.08 10.68
N LEU A 267 -5.91 -17.44 9.91
CA LEU A 267 -5.28 -18.07 8.75
C LEU A 267 -4.46 -19.30 9.13
N TYR A 268 -3.71 -19.27 10.24
CA TYR A 268 -3.00 -20.45 10.72
C TYR A 268 -3.94 -21.60 11.06
N VAL A 269 -5.09 -21.32 11.68
CA VAL A 269 -6.10 -22.34 11.99
C VAL A 269 -6.68 -22.92 10.70
N LEU A 270 -7.10 -22.07 9.76
CA LEU A 270 -7.72 -22.50 8.49
C LEU A 270 -6.75 -23.34 7.64
N LEU A 271 -5.48 -22.96 7.59
CA LEU A 271 -4.42 -23.70 6.89
C LEU A 271 -4.10 -25.01 7.62
N GLY A 272 -3.98 -24.99 8.95
CA GLY A 272 -3.66 -26.17 9.75
C GLY A 272 -4.78 -27.23 9.75
N THR A 273 -6.03 -26.79 9.59
CA THR A 273 -7.21 -27.69 9.47
C THR A 273 -7.49 -28.13 8.03
N GLY A 274 -6.75 -27.59 7.04
CA GLY A 274 -6.96 -27.93 5.63
C GLY A 274 -8.22 -27.31 5.00
N VAL A 275 -8.87 -26.34 5.66
CA VAL A 275 -10.04 -25.63 5.12
C VAL A 275 -9.65 -24.78 3.91
N ILE A 276 -8.44 -24.21 3.93
CA ILE A 276 -7.84 -23.50 2.80
C ILE A 276 -6.45 -24.07 2.51
N THR A 277 -6.04 -24.00 1.24
CA THR A 277 -4.70 -24.41 0.79
C THR A 277 -3.79 -23.18 0.68
N PRO A 278 -2.46 -23.34 0.94
CA PRO A 278 -1.48 -22.27 0.86
C PRO A 278 -1.37 -21.62 -0.51
#